data_1cdeb6d9e54cec1fd31642f18c6fc424
#
_entry.id   1cdeb6d9e54cec1fd31642f18c6fc424
#
_cell.length_a   1.000
_cell.length_b   1.000
_cell.length_c   1.000
_cell.angle_alpha   90.00
_cell.angle_beta   90.00
_cell.angle_gamma   90.00
#
_symmetry.space_group_name_H-M   'P 1'
#
loop_
_entity.id
_entity.type
_entity.pdbx_description
1 polymer ?
#
loop_
_entity_poly.entity_id
_entity_poly.type
_entity_poly.pdbx_seq_one_letter_code
_entity_poly.pdbx_strand_id
1 'polypeptide(L)'
;MAVIAKTRETYPALGPGRADPPGGIREDLSDIICNIAPEDTPFMSAIGKDACDNTYFEWQTDTLADPVANRQAEGTDPQELNAHAEPLRVGNYTQISSKAIRSSGTAEAVDFAGRKSTQAYQMAKKGKELKLDMESMLLGLDVMEAGSSASARVTAGVGAWIHTNLVNATAGTTPGKDAPTPGADKAVEEDDIREAMKMCWDA
;
A
#
# COMPACT_ATOMS: atom_id res chain seq x y z
N MET A 1 6.90 -56.31 38.03
CA MET A 1 6.24 -56.02 36.74
C MET A 1 5.93 -54.54 36.67
N ALA A 2 6.90 -53.74 36.21
CA ALA A 2 6.81 -52.28 36.26
C ALA A 2 6.94 -51.68 34.84
N VAL A 3 6.26 -52.27 33.88
CA VAL A 3 6.36 -51.83 32.47
C VAL A 3 5.25 -50.85 32.08
N ILE A 4 4.18 -50.81 32.86
CA ILE A 4 2.99 -49.97 32.50
C ILE A 4 3.15 -48.51 32.93
N ALA A 5 3.99 -48.23 33.93
CA ALA A 5 4.21 -46.87 34.41
C ALA A 5 5.01 -45.98 33.41
N LYS A 6 5.93 -46.60 32.64
CA LYS A 6 6.77 -45.88 31.67
C LYS A 6 6.02 -45.44 30.41
N THR A 7 4.97 -46.15 30.02
CA THR A 7 4.20 -45.81 28.84
C THR A 7 3.32 -44.58 29.07
N ARG A 8 2.99 -44.23 30.31
CA ARG A 8 2.21 -43.05 30.65
C ARG A 8 3.01 -41.75 30.64
N GLU A 9 4.31 -41.84 30.82
CA GLU A 9 5.20 -40.67 30.79
C GLU A 9 5.53 -40.24 29.35
N THR A 10 5.38 -41.14 28.38
CA THR A 10 5.72 -40.91 26.98
C THR A 10 4.59 -40.24 26.18
N TYR A 11 3.37 -40.26 26.70
CA TYR A 11 2.22 -39.60 26.08
C TYR A 11 1.60 -38.57 27.04
N PRO A 12 2.18 -37.38 27.14
CA PRO A 12 1.51 -36.31 27.88
C PRO A 12 0.17 -36.01 27.22
N ALA A 13 -0.91 -36.01 28.00
CA ALA A 13 -2.21 -35.63 27.50
C ALA A 13 -2.15 -34.15 26.99
N LEU A 14 -2.17 -33.98 25.69
CA LEU A 14 -2.22 -32.70 25.01
C LEU A 14 -3.60 -32.09 25.24
N GLY A 15 -3.79 -31.37 26.35
CA GLY A 15 -4.96 -30.56 26.61
C GLY A 15 -4.62 -29.09 26.51
N PRO A 16 -5.55 -28.23 26.06
CA PRO A 16 -5.34 -26.80 26.09
C PRO A 16 -5.12 -26.32 27.55
N GLY A 17 -4.01 -25.62 27.79
CA GLY A 17 -3.72 -25.02 29.09
C GLY A 17 -2.70 -25.73 29.97
N ARG A 18 -1.95 -26.69 29.45
CA ARG A 18 -0.90 -27.36 30.22
C ARG A 18 0.45 -26.67 30.08
N ALA A 19 0.99 -26.20 31.19
CA ALA A 19 2.22 -25.43 31.23
C ALA A 19 3.50 -26.29 31.13
N ASP A 20 3.51 -27.50 31.67
CA ASP A 20 4.70 -28.35 31.70
C ASP A 20 4.39 -29.84 31.40
N PRO A 21 5.19 -30.54 30.56
CA PRO A 21 5.12 -31.97 30.41
C PRO A 21 5.62 -32.65 31.67
N PRO A 22 4.92 -33.70 32.17
CA PRO A 22 5.42 -34.47 33.32
C PRO A 22 6.66 -35.27 32.93
N GLY A 23 7.58 -35.38 33.85
CA GLY A 23 8.71 -36.28 33.70
C GLY A 23 9.95 -35.75 33.00
N GLY A 24 10.09 -34.42 32.87
CA GLY A 24 11.31 -33.80 32.31
C GLY A 24 11.49 -34.01 30.80
N ILE A 25 10.45 -34.37 30.06
CA ILE A 25 10.48 -34.45 28.60
C ILE A 25 10.61 -33.02 28.07
N ARG A 26 11.70 -32.77 27.36
CA ARG A 26 11.94 -31.47 26.72
C ARG A 26 10.98 -31.30 25.55
N GLU A 27 10.41 -30.08 25.41
CA GLU A 27 9.63 -29.71 24.24
C GLU A 27 10.49 -29.77 22.98
N ASP A 28 9.97 -30.36 21.93
CA ASP A 28 10.59 -30.37 20.60
C ASP A 28 9.97 -29.22 19.79
N LEU A 29 10.65 -28.09 19.82
CA LEU A 29 10.23 -26.88 19.08
C LEU A 29 11.09 -26.75 17.83
N SER A 30 10.44 -26.61 16.68
CA SER A 30 11.14 -26.41 15.41
C SER A 30 11.94 -25.09 15.42
N ASP A 31 13.18 -25.15 14.90
CA ASP A 31 14.03 -23.96 14.72
C ASP A 31 13.67 -23.12 13.48
N ILE A 32 12.49 -23.35 12.88
CA ILE A 32 12.02 -22.63 11.70
C ILE A 32 10.76 -21.84 12.04
N ILE A 33 10.77 -20.55 11.74
CA ILE A 33 9.60 -19.67 11.83
C ILE A 33 9.02 -19.52 10.43
N CYS A 34 7.82 -20.07 10.20
CA CYS A 34 7.09 -19.90 8.94
C CYS A 34 6.26 -18.62 8.96
N ASN A 35 6.45 -17.77 7.96
CA ASN A 35 5.59 -16.61 7.75
C ASN A 35 4.39 -17.02 6.90
N ILE A 36 3.18 -16.77 7.39
CA ILE A 36 1.91 -17.08 6.71
C ILE A 36 1.20 -15.83 6.16
N ALA A 37 1.76 -14.64 6.40
CA ALA A 37 1.20 -13.40 5.89
C ALA A 37 1.73 -13.11 4.47
N PRO A 38 0.91 -12.52 3.58
CA PRO A 38 1.38 -12.05 2.28
C PRO A 38 2.44 -10.96 2.46
N GLU A 39 3.52 -11.01 1.69
CA GLU A 39 4.66 -10.09 1.78
C GLU A 39 4.84 -9.25 0.51
N ASP A 40 4.10 -9.55 -0.55
CA ASP A 40 4.29 -8.94 -1.86
C ASP A 40 3.76 -7.50 -1.90
N THR A 41 4.56 -6.63 -2.49
CA THR A 41 4.22 -5.22 -2.75
C THR A 41 4.35 -4.93 -4.25
N PRO A 42 3.39 -5.40 -5.06
CA PRO A 42 3.49 -5.34 -6.52
C PRO A 42 3.50 -3.90 -7.05
N PHE A 43 2.69 -3.01 -6.49
CA PHE A 43 2.61 -1.62 -6.94
C PHE A 43 3.92 -0.88 -6.69
N MET A 44 4.47 -0.92 -5.46
CA MET A 44 5.77 -0.33 -5.14
C MET A 44 6.93 -0.89 -5.97
N SER A 45 6.81 -2.13 -6.42
CA SER A 45 7.83 -2.77 -7.25
C SER A 45 7.72 -2.37 -8.72
N ALA A 46 6.52 -2.03 -9.19
CA ALA A 46 6.23 -1.65 -10.57
C ALA A 46 6.49 -0.18 -10.86
N ILE A 47 6.27 0.71 -9.88
CA ILE A 47 6.48 2.15 -10.06
C ILE A 47 7.96 2.52 -10.03
N GLY A 48 8.31 3.57 -10.80
CA GLY A 48 9.61 4.21 -10.73
C GLY A 48 9.83 4.93 -9.41
N LYS A 49 11.09 5.28 -9.14
CA LYS A 49 11.48 6.05 -7.96
C LYS A 49 12.26 7.28 -8.42
N ASP A 50 11.92 8.41 -7.83
CA ASP A 50 12.60 9.67 -8.08
C ASP A 50 12.96 10.34 -6.75
N ALA A 51 13.95 11.24 -6.79
CA ALA A 51 14.38 12.02 -5.63
C ALA A 51 13.53 13.28 -5.49
N CYS A 52 13.26 13.66 -4.24
CA CYS A 52 12.55 14.89 -3.91
C CYS A 52 13.32 15.66 -2.85
N ASP A 53 13.64 16.94 -3.13
CA ASP A 53 14.41 17.80 -2.23
C ASP A 53 13.54 18.69 -1.34
N ASN A 54 12.20 18.64 -1.50
CA ASN A 54 11.27 19.46 -0.75
C ASN A 54 10.14 18.61 -0.14
N THR A 55 9.46 19.15 0.84
CA THR A 55 8.29 18.55 1.48
C THR A 55 7.04 18.55 0.59
N TYR A 56 6.98 19.47 -0.34
CA TYR A 56 5.98 19.57 -1.40
C TYR A 56 6.68 19.57 -2.74
N PHE A 57 6.32 18.65 -3.62
CA PHE A 57 6.87 18.53 -4.95
C PHE A 57 5.76 18.71 -5.98
N GLU A 58 6.11 19.30 -7.11
CA GLU A 58 5.16 19.70 -8.13
C GLU A 58 5.64 19.25 -9.51
N TRP A 59 4.68 19.02 -10.38
CA TRP A 59 4.91 18.75 -11.79
C TRP A 59 3.84 19.44 -12.63
N GLN A 60 4.05 19.52 -13.93
CA GLN A 60 3.11 20.12 -14.88
C GLN A 60 2.47 19.03 -15.72
N THR A 61 1.18 19.18 -15.97
CA THR A 61 0.40 18.35 -16.88
C THR A 61 -0.19 19.23 -17.97
N ASP A 62 -0.21 18.72 -19.18
CA ASP A 62 -0.79 19.39 -20.32
C ASP A 62 -1.67 18.41 -21.11
N THR A 63 -2.67 18.91 -21.80
CA THR A 63 -3.60 18.12 -22.61
C THR A 63 -3.63 18.63 -24.02
N LEU A 64 -3.69 17.73 -24.99
CA LEU A 64 -3.92 18.09 -26.38
C LEU A 64 -5.38 18.51 -26.55
N ALA A 65 -5.62 19.44 -27.47
CA ALA A 65 -6.98 19.78 -27.86
C ALA A 65 -7.66 18.62 -28.59
N ASP A 66 -8.96 18.52 -28.41
CA ASP A 66 -9.76 17.52 -29.10
C ASP A 66 -9.63 17.66 -30.62
N PRO A 67 -9.64 16.55 -31.38
CA PRO A 67 -9.58 16.57 -32.83
C PRO A 67 -10.83 17.26 -33.40
N VAL A 68 -10.62 18.30 -34.18
CA VAL A 68 -11.69 19.05 -34.86
C VAL A 68 -11.54 18.95 -36.38
N ALA A 69 -12.64 19.11 -37.10
CA ALA A 69 -12.63 19.16 -38.57
C ALA A 69 -11.93 20.44 -39.04
N ASN A 70 -10.65 20.40 -39.30
CA ASN A 70 -9.83 21.53 -39.74
C ASN A 70 -9.72 21.56 -41.29
N ARG A 71 -10.85 21.82 -41.94
CA ARG A 71 -10.92 21.98 -43.39
C ARG A 71 -10.99 23.47 -43.71
N GLN A 72 -10.12 23.94 -44.61
CA GLN A 72 -10.11 25.32 -45.05
C GLN A 72 -10.34 25.39 -46.56
N ALA A 73 -10.99 26.44 -47.02
CA ALA A 73 -11.14 26.69 -48.44
C ALA A 73 -9.83 27.25 -49.00
N GLU A 74 -9.57 26.98 -50.27
CA GLU A 74 -8.44 27.53 -50.99
C GLU A 74 -8.52 29.08 -51.00
N GLY A 75 -7.42 29.77 -50.64
CA GLY A 75 -7.35 31.22 -50.59
C GLY A 75 -7.94 31.86 -49.31
N THR A 76 -8.23 31.04 -48.27
CA THR A 76 -8.63 31.59 -46.96
C THR A 76 -7.43 32.18 -46.24
N ASP A 77 -7.60 33.37 -45.66
CA ASP A 77 -6.60 33.97 -44.78
C ASP A 77 -6.30 33.07 -43.56
N PRO A 78 -5.06 33.12 -43.01
CA PRO A 78 -4.72 32.38 -41.79
C PRO A 78 -5.71 32.69 -40.66
N GLN A 79 -6.19 31.67 -39.97
CA GLN A 79 -7.08 31.84 -38.84
C GLN A 79 -6.41 32.67 -37.73
N GLU A 80 -7.24 33.36 -36.93
CA GLU A 80 -6.78 34.08 -35.77
C GLU A 80 -5.99 33.15 -34.84
N LEU A 81 -4.87 33.64 -34.30
CA LEU A 81 -4.06 32.97 -33.33
C LEU A 81 -4.83 32.83 -32.01
N ASN A 82 -5.32 31.66 -31.72
CA ASN A 82 -5.91 31.38 -30.42
C ASN A 82 -4.81 31.29 -29.37
N ALA A 83 -5.04 31.87 -28.20
CA ALA A 83 -4.17 31.66 -27.06
C ALA A 83 -4.18 30.17 -26.69
N HIS A 84 -3.02 29.59 -26.57
CA HIS A 84 -2.91 28.22 -26.07
C HIS A 84 -3.19 28.17 -24.56
N ALA A 85 -3.75 27.07 -24.07
CA ALA A 85 -3.91 26.87 -22.64
C ALA A 85 -2.53 26.67 -21.99
N GLU A 86 -2.34 27.25 -20.82
CA GLU A 86 -1.13 27.01 -20.05
C GLU A 86 -1.19 25.64 -19.36
N PRO A 87 -0.05 24.94 -19.20
CA PRO A 87 0.00 23.68 -18.49
C PRO A 87 -0.51 23.80 -17.04
N LEU A 88 -1.26 22.84 -16.60
CA LEU A 88 -1.75 22.76 -15.23
C LEU A 88 -0.63 22.32 -14.28
N ARG A 89 -0.40 23.09 -13.23
CA ARG A 89 0.54 22.75 -12.17
C ARG A 89 -0.15 21.97 -11.07
N VAL A 90 0.33 20.78 -10.80
CA VAL A 90 -0.16 19.87 -9.77
C VAL A 90 0.98 19.44 -8.86
N GLY A 91 0.68 19.03 -7.64
CA GLY A 91 1.71 18.63 -6.69
C GLY A 91 1.19 17.75 -5.57
N ASN A 92 2.11 17.18 -4.80
CA ASN A 92 1.80 16.29 -3.69
C ASN A 92 2.76 16.56 -2.52
N TYR A 93 2.37 16.13 -1.31
CA TYR A 93 3.20 16.22 -0.12
C TYR A 93 3.94 14.91 0.14
N THR A 94 5.17 15.04 0.64
CA THR A 94 5.93 13.88 1.14
C THR A 94 5.41 13.47 2.51
N GLN A 95 5.41 12.17 2.78
CA GLN A 95 4.99 11.58 4.05
C GLN A 95 6.14 10.87 4.73
N ILE A 96 6.10 10.81 6.06
CA ILE A 96 7.06 10.06 6.88
C ILE A 96 6.34 8.84 7.44
N SER A 97 6.81 7.66 7.06
CA SER A 97 6.33 6.39 7.60
C SER A 97 7.41 5.76 8.48
N SER A 98 7.06 5.30 9.67
CA SER A 98 8.01 4.71 10.60
C SER A 98 7.42 3.53 11.38
N LYS A 99 8.26 2.56 11.71
CA LYS A 99 7.96 1.47 12.64
C LYS A 99 9.01 1.44 13.74
N ALA A 100 8.58 1.41 14.98
CA ALA A 100 9.47 1.31 16.12
C ALA A 100 9.67 -0.15 16.54
N ILE A 101 10.90 -0.47 17.00
CA ILE A 101 11.27 -1.77 17.56
C ILE A 101 11.84 -1.54 18.94
N ARG A 102 11.42 -2.36 19.88
CA ARG A 102 12.01 -2.38 21.22
C ARG A 102 12.29 -3.83 21.63
N SER A 103 13.52 -4.11 21.97
CA SER A 103 13.96 -5.38 22.57
C SER A 103 14.62 -5.08 23.92
N SER A 104 14.40 -5.93 24.91
CA SER A 104 15.13 -5.83 26.20
C SER A 104 16.48 -6.53 26.08
N GLY A 105 17.48 -6.06 26.84
CA GLY A 105 18.79 -6.72 26.89
C GLY A 105 18.70 -8.17 27.35
N THR A 106 17.80 -8.49 28.26
CA THR A 106 17.56 -9.88 28.71
C THR A 106 17.02 -10.74 27.59
N ALA A 107 16.08 -10.21 26.77
CA ALA A 107 15.56 -10.97 25.62
C ALA A 107 16.61 -11.22 24.54
N GLU A 108 17.61 -10.33 24.41
CA GLU A 108 18.70 -10.53 23.44
C GLU A 108 19.79 -11.49 23.98
N ALA A 109 19.89 -11.65 25.29
CA ALA A 109 20.86 -12.55 25.93
C ALA A 109 20.37 -13.99 26.07
N VAL A 110 19.07 -14.25 25.87
CA VAL A 110 18.47 -15.60 25.98
C VAL A 110 18.37 -16.23 24.60
N ASP A 111 18.71 -17.51 24.50
CA ASP A 111 18.56 -18.28 23.27
C ASP A 111 17.07 -18.54 22.96
N PHE A 112 16.67 -18.21 21.75
CA PHE A 112 15.34 -18.47 21.22
C PHE A 112 15.38 -19.51 20.11
N ALA A 113 14.39 -20.39 20.06
CA ALA A 113 14.19 -21.26 18.93
C ALA A 113 13.88 -20.46 17.66
N GLY A 114 14.50 -20.82 16.54
CA GLY A 114 14.26 -20.22 15.23
C GLY A 114 14.87 -18.87 14.97
N ARG A 115 15.61 -18.27 15.92
CA ARG A 115 16.29 -16.98 15.70
C ARG A 115 17.49 -16.79 16.61
N LYS A 116 18.59 -16.28 16.07
CA LYS A 116 19.80 -15.91 16.81
C LYS A 116 19.69 -14.58 17.55
N SER A 117 19.05 -13.59 16.96
CA SER A 117 18.87 -12.25 17.50
C SER A 117 17.42 -11.85 17.33
N THR A 118 16.78 -11.47 18.42
CA THR A 118 15.40 -10.98 18.42
C THR A 118 15.31 -9.64 17.71
N GLN A 119 16.28 -8.75 17.92
CA GLN A 119 16.30 -7.43 17.32
C GLN A 119 16.45 -7.50 15.80
N ALA A 120 17.37 -8.30 15.29
CA ALA A 120 17.59 -8.47 13.84
C ALA A 120 16.35 -9.07 13.16
N TYR A 121 15.74 -10.08 13.78
CA TYR A 121 14.50 -10.68 13.29
C TYR A 121 13.36 -9.67 13.22
N GLN A 122 13.15 -8.90 14.30
CA GLN A 122 12.11 -7.88 14.35
C GLN A 122 12.36 -6.75 13.36
N MET A 123 13.62 -6.36 13.13
CA MET A 123 13.99 -5.34 12.14
C MET A 123 13.60 -5.80 10.73
N ALA A 124 13.95 -7.03 10.35
CA ALA A 124 13.58 -7.59 9.06
C ALA A 124 12.05 -7.66 8.89
N LYS A 125 11.33 -8.12 9.93
CA LYS A 125 9.88 -8.20 9.92
C LYS A 125 9.23 -6.82 9.79
N LYS A 126 9.67 -5.83 10.59
CA LYS A 126 9.15 -4.46 10.54
C LYS A 126 9.46 -3.76 9.21
N GLY A 127 10.58 -4.09 8.57
CA GLY A 127 10.88 -3.60 7.23
C GLY A 127 9.87 -4.07 6.18
N LYS A 128 9.44 -5.34 6.26
CA LYS A 128 8.38 -5.87 5.40
C LYS A 128 7.02 -5.22 5.71
N GLU A 129 6.65 -5.14 6.99
CA GLU A 129 5.43 -4.47 7.42
C GLU A 129 5.37 -3.00 6.95
N LEU A 130 6.49 -2.27 7.01
CA LEU A 130 6.56 -0.89 6.54
C LEU A 130 6.31 -0.77 5.04
N LYS A 131 6.82 -1.72 4.24
CA LYS A 131 6.54 -1.76 2.79
C LYS A 131 5.06 -2.01 2.52
N LEU A 132 4.42 -2.92 3.25
CA LEU A 132 2.99 -3.18 3.13
C LEU A 132 2.14 -1.96 3.51
N ASP A 133 2.52 -1.23 4.58
CA ASP A 133 1.86 0.01 4.97
C ASP A 133 1.97 1.06 3.84
N MET A 134 3.17 1.21 3.26
CA MET A 134 3.39 2.14 2.14
C MET A 134 2.58 1.74 0.90
N GLU A 135 2.52 0.46 0.56
CA GLU A 135 1.69 -0.06 -0.54
C GLU A 135 0.21 0.27 -0.33
N SER A 136 -0.29 0.01 0.88
CA SER A 136 -1.69 0.29 1.23
C SER A 136 -2.04 1.77 1.11
N MET A 137 -1.14 2.65 1.55
CA MET A 137 -1.34 4.10 1.46
C MET A 137 -1.29 4.60 0.02
N LEU A 138 -0.35 4.10 -0.78
CA LEU A 138 -0.23 4.48 -2.19
C LEU A 138 -1.46 4.10 -3.01
N LEU A 139 -2.10 2.98 -2.68
CA LEU A 139 -3.33 2.51 -3.34
C LEU A 139 -4.61 3.08 -2.72
N GLY A 140 -4.49 3.78 -1.60
CA GLY A 140 -5.61 4.36 -0.86
C GLY A 140 -6.28 5.54 -1.59
N LEU A 141 -7.39 5.99 -1.00
CA LEU A 141 -8.14 7.20 -1.39
C LEU A 141 -7.72 8.43 -0.57
N ASP A 142 -6.60 8.33 0.16
CA ASP A 142 -6.13 9.43 0.99
C ASP A 142 -5.81 10.66 0.13
N VAL A 143 -6.26 11.82 0.60
CA VAL A 143 -6.00 13.11 -0.04
C VAL A 143 -4.74 13.74 0.54
N MET A 144 -4.10 14.62 -0.23
CA MET A 144 -2.90 15.30 0.23
C MET A 144 -3.18 16.30 1.34
N GLU A 145 -2.37 16.26 2.40
CA GLU A 145 -2.43 17.22 3.50
C GLU A 145 -1.05 17.78 3.82
N ALA A 146 -0.98 19.08 3.99
CA ALA A 146 0.27 19.77 4.35
C ALA A 146 0.78 19.40 5.73
N GLY A 147 -0.11 18.91 6.60
CA GLY A 147 0.17 18.67 8.00
C GLY A 147 0.35 19.97 8.82
N SER A 148 0.52 19.80 10.12
CA SER A 148 0.75 20.88 11.07
C SER A 148 1.65 20.40 12.21
N SER A 149 1.86 21.22 13.22
CA SER A 149 2.57 20.77 14.43
C SER A 149 1.82 19.66 15.20
N ALA A 150 0.51 19.50 14.97
CA ALA A 150 -0.34 18.51 15.64
C ALA A 150 -0.78 17.36 14.70
N SER A 151 -0.70 17.53 13.38
CA SER A 151 -1.09 16.52 12.40
C SER A 151 0.05 16.20 11.44
N ALA A 152 0.21 14.91 11.11
CA ALA A 152 1.19 14.47 10.14
C ALA A 152 0.82 14.93 8.73
N ARG A 153 1.83 15.09 7.87
CA ARG A 153 1.60 15.25 6.44
C ARG A 153 1.12 13.95 5.83
N VAL A 154 0.22 14.06 4.88
CA VAL A 154 -0.35 12.92 4.14
C VAL A 154 -0.03 13.07 2.66
N THR A 155 0.48 12.01 2.07
CA THR A 155 0.65 11.87 0.62
C THR A 155 -0.66 11.39 0.01
N ALA A 156 -1.15 12.04 -1.03
CA ALA A 156 -2.30 11.57 -1.76
C ALA A 156 -1.99 10.22 -2.43
N GLY A 157 -2.86 9.24 -2.20
CA GLY A 157 -2.82 7.94 -2.87
C GLY A 157 -3.29 8.03 -4.32
N VAL A 158 -2.99 6.97 -5.10
CA VAL A 158 -3.39 6.89 -6.53
C VAL A 158 -4.89 7.09 -6.71
N GLY A 159 -5.70 6.55 -5.79
CA GLY A 159 -7.15 6.69 -5.86
C GLY A 159 -7.63 8.14 -5.82
N ALA A 160 -6.95 9.04 -5.11
CA ALA A 160 -7.29 10.46 -5.06
C ALA A 160 -6.88 11.24 -6.33
N TRP A 161 -6.05 10.65 -7.20
CA TRP A 161 -5.63 11.24 -8.48
C TRP A 161 -6.54 10.85 -9.65
N ILE A 162 -7.35 9.81 -9.49
CA ILE A 162 -8.24 9.31 -10.54
C ILE A 162 -9.52 10.14 -10.53
N HIS A 163 -9.74 10.94 -11.58
CA HIS A 163 -10.90 11.82 -11.76
C HIS A 163 -11.75 11.48 -12.97
N THR A 164 -11.22 10.65 -13.87
CA THR A 164 -11.90 10.22 -15.09
C THR A 164 -12.05 8.70 -15.08
N ASN A 165 -12.94 8.18 -15.92
CA ASN A 165 -13.11 6.74 -16.10
C ASN A 165 -13.45 6.00 -14.78
N LEU A 166 -14.35 6.59 -13.99
CA LEU A 166 -14.81 6.05 -12.72
C LEU A 166 -16.11 5.27 -12.93
N VAL A 167 -16.13 4.02 -12.50
CA VAL A 167 -17.34 3.19 -12.44
C VAL A 167 -17.86 3.17 -11.01
N ASN A 168 -19.13 3.45 -10.81
CA ASN A 168 -19.79 3.49 -9.50
C ASN A 168 -19.10 4.45 -8.49
N ALA A 169 -18.60 5.58 -8.97
CA ALA A 169 -18.04 6.62 -8.11
C ALA A 169 -18.27 8.01 -8.75
N THR A 170 -18.32 9.04 -7.91
CA THR A 170 -18.37 10.43 -8.36
C THR A 170 -16.99 11.04 -8.25
N ALA A 171 -16.51 11.66 -9.31
CA ALA A 171 -15.21 12.31 -9.34
C ALA A 171 -15.12 13.44 -8.29
N GLY A 172 -13.96 13.58 -7.66
CA GLY A 172 -13.63 14.78 -6.90
C GLY A 172 -13.45 16.00 -7.82
N THR A 173 -13.32 17.18 -7.25
CA THR A 173 -13.18 18.42 -8.03
C THR A 173 -11.73 18.72 -8.40
N THR A 174 -10.79 18.35 -7.55
CA THR A 174 -9.36 18.66 -7.71
C THR A 174 -8.50 17.42 -7.49
N PRO A 175 -7.71 16.99 -8.50
CA PRO A 175 -6.81 15.84 -8.36
C PRO A 175 -5.90 15.93 -7.14
N GLY A 176 -5.84 14.86 -6.36
CA GLY A 176 -5.02 14.76 -5.15
C GLY A 176 -5.52 15.51 -3.92
N LYS A 177 -6.48 16.45 -4.06
CA LYS A 177 -7.10 17.18 -2.94
C LYS A 177 -8.46 16.66 -2.55
N ASP A 178 -9.21 16.19 -3.53
CA ASP A 178 -10.55 15.66 -3.33
C ASP A 178 -10.60 14.23 -3.85
N ALA A 179 -10.80 13.27 -2.98
CA ALA A 179 -10.95 11.88 -3.39
C ALA A 179 -12.29 11.65 -4.08
N PRO A 180 -12.36 10.74 -5.05
CA PRO A 180 -13.63 10.28 -5.58
C PRO A 180 -14.52 9.73 -4.46
N THR A 181 -15.81 10.07 -4.51
CA THR A 181 -16.79 9.53 -3.56
C THR A 181 -17.32 8.21 -4.11
N PRO A 182 -17.09 7.09 -3.41
CA PRO A 182 -17.64 5.81 -3.83
C PRO A 182 -19.17 5.85 -3.87
N GLY A 183 -19.76 5.17 -4.83
CA GLY A 183 -21.21 4.91 -4.86
C GLY A 183 -21.63 3.89 -3.81
N ALA A 184 -22.86 3.44 -3.90
CA ALA A 184 -23.35 2.38 -3.00
C ALA A 184 -22.59 1.07 -3.23
N ASP A 185 -22.32 0.35 -2.13
CA ASP A 185 -21.68 -0.97 -2.20
C ASP A 185 -22.53 -1.91 -3.06
N LYS A 186 -21.92 -2.46 -4.09
CA LYS A 186 -22.50 -3.48 -4.97
C LYS A 186 -21.50 -4.56 -5.28
N ALA A 187 -21.98 -5.74 -5.63
CA ALA A 187 -21.12 -6.77 -6.19
C ALA A 187 -20.53 -6.32 -7.54
N VAL A 188 -19.28 -6.64 -7.79
CA VAL A 188 -18.65 -6.38 -9.08
C VAL A 188 -19.28 -7.29 -10.12
N GLU A 189 -19.85 -6.70 -11.19
CA GLU A 189 -20.45 -7.40 -12.31
C GLU A 189 -19.51 -7.35 -13.51
N GLU A 190 -19.72 -8.26 -14.47
CA GLU A 190 -18.93 -8.28 -15.72
C GLU A 190 -19.10 -6.96 -16.50
N ASP A 191 -20.28 -6.37 -16.45
CA ASP A 191 -20.57 -5.11 -17.12
C ASP A 191 -19.78 -3.94 -16.57
N ASP A 192 -19.48 -3.91 -15.25
CA ASP A 192 -18.64 -2.87 -14.63
C ASP A 192 -17.20 -2.90 -15.19
N ILE A 193 -16.66 -4.12 -15.35
CA ILE A 193 -15.31 -4.30 -15.92
C ILE A 193 -15.31 -3.89 -17.38
N ARG A 194 -16.32 -4.27 -18.12
CA ARG A 194 -16.48 -3.93 -19.54
C ARG A 194 -16.64 -2.43 -19.76
N GLU A 195 -17.40 -1.76 -18.88
CA GLU A 195 -17.57 -0.30 -18.88
C GLU A 195 -16.24 0.42 -18.58
N ALA A 196 -15.50 -0.02 -17.57
CA ALA A 196 -14.18 0.54 -17.25
C ALA A 196 -13.20 0.40 -18.42
N MET A 197 -13.16 -0.78 -19.05
CA MET A 197 -12.32 -1.01 -20.24
C MET A 197 -12.74 -0.11 -21.41
N LYS A 198 -14.03 0.06 -21.63
CA LYS A 198 -14.55 0.93 -22.69
C LYS A 198 -14.17 2.40 -22.43
N MET A 199 -14.34 2.90 -21.20
CA MET A 199 -13.95 4.27 -20.84
C MET A 199 -12.46 4.52 -21.08
N CYS A 200 -11.59 3.54 -20.77
CA CYS A 200 -10.16 3.64 -21.04
C CYS A 200 -9.83 3.58 -22.56
N TRP A 201 -10.67 2.95 -23.35
CA TRP A 201 -10.50 2.90 -24.81
C TRP A 201 -10.96 4.17 -25.50
N ASP A 202 -12.05 4.77 -25.01
CA ASP A 202 -12.66 5.96 -25.58
C ASP A 202 -11.94 7.27 -25.16
N ALA A 203 -11.02 7.21 -24.16
CA ALA A 203 -10.20 8.32 -23.67
C ALA A 203 -8.91 8.46 -24.49
#